data_e6fc246eb8e66cd3679f98af8393d7c9
#
_entry.id   e6fc246eb8e66cd3679f98af8393d7c9
#
_cell.length_a   1.000
_cell.length_b   1.000
_cell.length_c   1.000
_cell.angle_alpha   90.00
_cell.angle_beta   90.00
_cell.angle_gamma   90.00
#
_symmetry.space_group_name_H-M   'P 1'
#
loop_
_entity.id
_entity.type
_entity.pdbx_description
1 polymer ?
#
loop_
_entity_poly.entity_id
_entity_poly.type
_entity_poly.pdbx_seq_one_letter_code
_entity_poly.pdbx_strand_id
1 'polypeptide(L)'
;MDFALICRDGPGKLEKRLAARTEHMAGLKVEKAAGTIVDGGAILDAGGNMVGSVVLCRFPDRAALDEYLAREIYAREKIWGDIDIIEMRFVDWAKLMAG
;
A
#
# COMPACT_ATOMS: atom_id res chain seq x y z
N MET A 1 0.37 -0.38 15.24
CA MET A 1 -0.99 -0.24 14.71
C MET A 1 -1.05 -0.83 13.30
N ASP A 2 -2.11 -1.57 13.03
CA ASP A 2 -2.30 -2.21 11.74
C ASP A 2 -3.29 -1.39 10.92
N PHE A 3 -3.02 -1.26 9.62
CA PHE A 3 -3.87 -0.50 8.70
C PHE A 3 -4.05 -1.23 7.39
N ALA A 4 -5.24 -1.09 6.81
CA ALA A 4 -5.47 -1.36 5.40
C ALA A 4 -5.57 -0.04 4.67
N LEU A 5 -4.80 0.10 3.59
CA LEU A 5 -4.89 1.24 2.69
C LEU A 5 -5.58 0.77 1.42
N ILE A 6 -6.73 1.35 1.11
CA ILE A 6 -7.43 1.10 -0.15
C ILE A 6 -7.17 2.34 -1.01
N CYS A 7 -6.29 2.17 -1.99
CA CYS A 7 -5.80 3.27 -2.80
C CYS A 7 -6.36 3.13 -4.21
N ARG A 8 -7.10 4.14 -4.67
CA ARG A 8 -7.68 4.14 -6.00
C ARG A 8 -6.97 5.18 -6.85
N ASP A 9 -6.50 4.77 -8.02
CA ASP A 9 -5.82 5.67 -8.94
C ASP A 9 -6.79 6.73 -9.44
N GLY A 10 -6.28 7.94 -9.65
CA GLY A 10 -7.01 8.99 -10.31
C GLY A 10 -7.25 8.65 -11.79
N PRO A 11 -8.17 9.34 -12.47
CA PRO A 11 -8.44 9.07 -13.87
C PRO A 11 -7.20 9.31 -14.73
N GLY A 12 -7.00 8.41 -15.71
CA GLY A 12 -5.91 8.54 -16.68
C GLY A 12 -4.51 8.37 -16.11
N LYS A 13 -4.34 7.60 -15.04
CA LYS A 13 -3.04 7.46 -14.35
C LYS A 13 -2.24 6.23 -14.71
N LEU A 14 -2.74 5.37 -15.62
CA LEU A 14 -2.09 4.09 -15.91
C LEU A 14 -0.64 4.27 -16.40
N GLU A 15 -0.40 5.20 -17.32
CA GLU A 15 0.97 5.45 -17.83
C GLU A 15 1.91 5.93 -16.72
N LYS A 16 1.46 6.86 -15.89
CA LYS A 16 2.24 7.36 -14.75
C LYS A 16 2.52 6.26 -13.74
N ARG A 17 1.53 5.41 -13.47
CA ARG A 17 1.67 4.27 -12.59
C ARG A 17 2.75 3.31 -13.10
N LEU A 18 2.71 2.97 -14.38
CA LEU A 18 3.69 2.09 -15.01
C LEU A 18 5.09 2.70 -15.00
N ALA A 19 5.20 4.01 -15.28
CA ALA A 19 6.49 4.72 -15.23
C ALA A 19 7.09 4.78 -13.82
N ALA A 20 6.26 4.88 -12.78
CA ALA A 20 6.71 4.95 -11.40
C ALA A 20 6.91 3.59 -10.74
N ARG A 21 6.56 2.50 -11.42
CA ARG A 21 6.50 1.17 -10.83
C ARG A 21 7.84 0.70 -10.25
N THR A 22 8.95 0.94 -10.95
CA THR A 22 10.28 0.52 -10.49
C THR A 22 10.62 1.14 -9.13
N GLU A 23 10.39 2.44 -8.98
CA GLU A 23 10.64 3.13 -7.71
C GLU A 23 9.68 2.65 -6.63
N HIS A 24 8.40 2.46 -6.97
CA HIS A 24 7.39 1.93 -6.03
C HIS A 24 7.80 0.56 -5.51
N MET A 25 8.19 -0.36 -6.39
CA MET A 25 8.59 -1.72 -6.01
C MET A 25 9.86 -1.72 -5.15
N ALA A 26 10.81 -0.84 -5.45
CA ALA A 26 12.01 -0.69 -4.62
C ALA A 26 11.65 -0.23 -3.20
N GLY A 27 10.74 0.72 -3.06
CA GLY A 27 10.23 1.17 -1.77
C GLY A 27 9.51 0.07 -1.01
N LEU A 28 8.69 -0.73 -1.69
CA LEU A 28 7.99 -1.87 -1.08
C LEU A 28 8.97 -2.90 -0.53
N LYS A 29 10.07 -3.17 -1.22
CA LYS A 29 11.10 -4.10 -0.72
C LYS A 29 11.69 -3.63 0.60
N VAL A 30 12.02 -2.34 0.71
CA VAL A 30 12.56 -1.75 1.93
C VAL A 30 11.55 -1.89 3.07
N GLU A 31 10.30 -1.52 2.84
CA GLU A 31 9.26 -1.58 3.86
C GLU A 31 8.91 -3.02 4.25
N LYS A 32 8.89 -3.94 3.30
CA LYS A 32 8.67 -5.36 3.58
C LYS A 32 9.77 -5.93 4.48
N ALA A 33 11.01 -5.61 4.17
CA ALA A 33 12.16 -6.04 4.99
C ALA A 33 12.11 -5.45 6.40
N ALA A 34 11.62 -4.21 6.54
CA ALA A 34 11.45 -3.56 7.83
C ALA A 34 10.24 -4.08 8.62
N GLY A 35 9.37 -4.88 8.02
CA GLY A 35 8.16 -5.39 8.66
C GLY A 35 6.99 -4.42 8.67
N THR A 36 7.11 -3.28 8.01
CA THR A 36 6.05 -2.27 7.97
C THR A 36 4.99 -2.59 6.92
N ILE A 37 5.36 -3.23 5.82
CA ILE A 37 4.41 -3.78 4.84
C ILE A 37 4.24 -5.26 5.12
N VAL A 38 2.99 -5.69 5.35
CA VAL A 38 2.66 -7.09 5.64
C VAL A 38 2.30 -7.83 4.36
N ASP A 39 1.45 -7.23 3.54
CA ASP A 39 1.00 -7.78 2.27
C ASP A 39 0.33 -6.69 1.45
N GLY A 40 0.01 -6.98 0.23
CA GLY A 40 -0.71 -6.06 -0.64
C GLY A 40 -0.70 -6.50 -2.08
N GLY A 41 -1.33 -5.71 -2.92
CA GLY A 41 -1.40 -5.98 -4.35
C GLY A 41 -2.08 -4.87 -5.11
N ALA A 42 -2.12 -5.02 -6.42
CA ALA A 42 -2.80 -4.07 -7.31
C ALA A 42 -4.28 -4.44 -7.43
N ILE A 43 -5.13 -3.41 -7.50
CA ILE A 43 -6.53 -3.57 -7.87
C ILE A 43 -6.59 -3.55 -9.40
N LEU A 44 -7.33 -4.50 -9.97
CA LEU A 44 -7.46 -4.63 -11.43
C LEU A 44 -8.88 -4.25 -11.87
N ASP A 45 -8.97 -3.62 -13.03
CA ASP A 45 -10.26 -3.44 -13.69
C ASP A 45 -10.65 -4.71 -14.49
N ALA A 46 -11.79 -4.67 -15.18
CA ALA A 46 -12.28 -5.80 -15.95
C ALA A 46 -11.33 -6.21 -17.09
N GLY A 47 -10.53 -5.28 -17.61
CA GLY A 47 -9.54 -5.54 -18.65
C GLY A 47 -8.17 -5.99 -18.13
N GLY A 48 -8.02 -6.15 -16.81
CA GLY A 48 -6.75 -6.54 -16.20
C GLY A 48 -5.76 -5.39 -15.99
N ASN A 49 -6.17 -4.15 -16.18
CA ASN A 49 -5.33 -2.99 -15.93
C ASN A 49 -5.29 -2.65 -14.45
N MET A 50 -4.11 -2.26 -13.97
CA MET A 50 -3.96 -1.82 -12.58
C MET A 50 -4.58 -0.44 -12.40
N VAL A 51 -5.55 -0.33 -11.50
CA VAL A 51 -6.32 0.89 -11.23
C VAL A 51 -6.30 1.31 -9.76
N GLY A 52 -5.46 0.67 -8.97
CA GLY A 52 -5.33 0.96 -7.56
C GLY A 52 -4.40 -0.02 -6.86
N SER A 53 -4.35 0.08 -5.56
CA SER A 53 -3.56 -0.80 -4.70
C SER A 53 -4.28 -1.03 -3.38
N VAL A 54 -4.10 -2.22 -2.82
CA VAL A 54 -4.41 -2.47 -1.41
C VAL A 54 -3.08 -2.72 -0.70
N VAL A 55 -2.84 -2.03 0.40
CA VAL A 55 -1.62 -2.18 1.19
C VAL A 55 -2.02 -2.52 2.61
N LEU A 56 -1.55 -3.65 3.12
CA LEU A 56 -1.70 -4.03 4.52
C LEU A 56 -0.39 -3.71 5.22
N CYS A 57 -0.42 -2.80 6.20
CA CYS A 57 0.79 -2.27 6.81
C CYS A 57 0.68 -2.18 8.33
N ARG A 58 1.84 -2.12 8.95
CA ARG A 58 1.98 -2.04 10.41
C ARG A 58 2.99 -0.97 10.74
N PHE A 59 2.55 0.07 11.44
CA PHE A 59 3.39 1.18 11.87
C PHE A 59 3.23 1.40 13.37
N PRO A 60 4.22 2.01 14.05
CA PRO A 60 4.09 2.29 15.49
C PRO A 60 2.89 3.17 15.83
N ASP A 61 2.57 4.12 14.95
CA ASP A 61 1.48 5.07 15.12
C ASP A 61 1.04 5.64 13.78
N ARG A 62 0.02 6.49 13.79
CA ARG A 62 -0.51 7.15 12.58
C ARG A 62 0.50 8.11 11.96
N ALA A 63 1.32 8.78 12.77
CA ALA A 63 2.33 9.70 12.26
C ALA A 63 3.37 8.98 11.38
N ALA A 64 3.79 7.78 11.77
CA ALA A 64 4.70 6.96 10.98
C ALA A 64 4.06 6.53 9.66
N LEU A 65 2.78 6.18 9.66
CA LEU A 65 2.04 5.91 8.43
C LEU A 65 2.00 7.14 7.52
N ASP A 66 1.72 8.31 8.07
CA ASP A 66 1.66 9.55 7.29
C ASP A 66 3.03 9.88 6.67
N GLU A 67 4.13 9.63 7.38
CA GLU A 67 5.49 9.76 6.85
C GLU A 67 5.75 8.80 5.69
N TYR A 68 5.31 7.56 5.81
CA TYR A 68 5.40 6.60 4.72
C TYR A 68 4.65 7.10 3.47
N LEU A 69 3.43 7.57 3.64
CA LEU A 69 2.63 8.09 2.51
C LEU A 69 3.25 9.34 1.89
N ALA A 70 3.95 10.15 2.68
CA ALA A 70 4.64 11.34 2.17
C ALA A 70 5.82 11.01 1.25
N ARG A 71 6.46 9.84 1.43
CA ARG A 71 7.60 9.41 0.61
C ARG A 71 7.25 8.39 -0.48
N GLU A 72 6.10 7.69 -0.36
CA GLU A 72 5.66 6.70 -1.34
C GLU A 72 5.33 7.38 -2.66
N ILE A 73 5.98 6.96 -3.75
CA ILE A 73 5.85 7.65 -5.04
C ILE A 73 4.42 7.68 -5.57
N TYR A 74 3.63 6.61 -5.38
CA TYR A 74 2.26 6.59 -5.86
C TYR A 74 1.36 7.58 -5.11
N ALA A 75 1.64 7.83 -3.84
CA ALA A 75 0.95 8.86 -3.06
C ALA A 75 1.51 10.24 -3.35
N ARG A 76 2.82 10.38 -3.33
CA ARG A 76 3.52 11.66 -3.54
C ARG A 76 3.22 12.27 -4.90
N GLU A 77 3.19 11.46 -5.95
CA GLU A 77 2.90 11.91 -7.32
C GLU A 77 1.40 11.88 -7.65
N LYS A 78 0.57 11.64 -6.67
CA LYS A 78 -0.89 11.61 -6.79
C LYS A 78 -1.41 10.65 -7.87
N ILE A 79 -0.69 9.54 -8.06
CA ILE A 79 -1.18 8.41 -8.84
C ILE A 79 -2.38 7.82 -8.11
N TRP A 80 -2.22 7.55 -6.81
CA TRP A 80 -3.36 7.30 -5.92
C TRP A 80 -4.14 8.61 -5.74
N GLY A 81 -5.32 8.69 -6.33
CA GLY A 81 -6.19 9.86 -6.22
C GLY A 81 -7.02 9.85 -4.96
N ASP A 82 -7.29 8.66 -4.42
CA ASP A 82 -8.08 8.48 -3.21
C ASP A 82 -7.43 7.38 -2.36
N ILE A 83 -7.22 7.67 -1.08
CA ILE A 83 -6.61 6.73 -0.14
C ILE A 83 -7.54 6.62 1.06
N ASP A 84 -8.16 5.44 1.21
CA ASP A 84 -8.97 5.11 2.36
C ASP A 84 -8.09 4.38 3.37
N ILE A 85 -7.93 4.94 4.56
CA ILE A 85 -7.07 4.40 5.62
C ILE A 85 -7.98 3.79 6.68
N ILE A 86 -7.89 2.48 6.83
CA ILE A 86 -8.72 1.73 7.77
C ILE A 86 -7.83 1.13 8.85
N GLU A 87 -8.04 1.50 10.10
CA GLU A 87 -7.34 0.86 11.20
C GLU A 87 -7.91 -0.54 11.41
N MET A 88 -7.03 -1.51 11.58
CA MET A 88 -7.39 -2.92 11.73
C MET A 88 -6.62 -3.54 12.88
N ARG A 89 -6.94 -4.78 13.14
CA ARG A 89 -6.08 -5.69 13.89
C ARG A 89 -5.90 -6.94 13.05
N PHE A 90 -4.69 -7.15 12.58
CA PHE A 90 -4.39 -8.36 11.79
C PHE A 90 -4.49 -9.60 12.69
N VAL A 91 -4.90 -10.71 12.08
CA VAL A 91 -4.88 -12.00 12.77
C VAL A 91 -3.42 -12.37 13.08
N ASP A 92 -3.15 -12.76 14.32
CA ASP A 92 -1.86 -13.33 14.70
C ASP A 92 -1.86 -14.80 14.28
N TRP A 93 -1.45 -15.04 13.05
CA TRP A 93 -1.45 -16.38 12.47
C TRP A 93 -0.52 -17.35 13.20
N ALA A 94 0.64 -16.87 13.66
CA ALA A 94 1.59 -17.69 14.38
C ALA A 94 0.96 -18.21 15.68
N LYS A 95 0.30 -17.33 16.43
CA LYS A 95 -0.39 -17.68 17.66
C LYS A 95 -1.60 -18.60 17.39
N LEU A 96 -2.38 -18.28 16.38
CA LEU A 96 -3.58 -19.07 16.02
C LEU A 96 -3.19 -20.47 15.59
N MET A 97 -2.17 -20.60 14.75
CA MET A 97 -1.74 -21.90 14.21
C MET A 97 -0.94 -22.74 15.22
N ALA A 98 -0.40 -22.14 16.27
CA ALA A 98 0.33 -22.86 17.33
C ALA A 98 -0.60 -23.55 18.32
N GLY A 99 -1.82 -23.09 18.42
CA GLY A 99 -2.82 -23.62 19.34
C GLY A 99 -3.77 -24.57 18.70
#